data_71ad1019bb5211646ff7c831aa73ab96
#
_entry.id   71ad1019bb5211646ff7c831aa73ab96
#
_cell.length_a   1.000
_cell.length_b   1.000
_cell.length_c   1.000
_cell.angle_alpha   90.00
_cell.angle_beta   90.00
_cell.angle_gamma   90.00
#
_symmetry.space_group_name_H-M   'P 1'
#
loop_
_entity.id
_entity.type
_entity.pdbx_description
1 polymer ?
#
loop_
_entity_poly.entity_id
_entity_poly.type
_entity_poly.pdbx_seq_one_letter_code
_entity_poly.pdbx_strand_id
1 'polypeptide(L)'
;AAALYTRFIQSYAVNVVRLDPDMFDHIEGEGRAALHATIAAYEEEAEEKFPQSRRIQLAAVLRSMARAWNGTSARLLRQAKGAPAEAGLGLVVQQMVFGLGTGHCGSGVLQLVSSETGAPQVTGRYLSQSQGRDALEGESGTLYLTRDPRGPSLEEKLPEAFETLKSYASLMRTRLRAEMQVEFAIEDGVVHILDGVRVSRSSRAAVRIAVTLAEDGVISREEALMRVQP
;
A
#
# COMPACT_ATOMS: atom_id res chain seq x y z
N ALA A 1 11.49 -4.39 -14.54
CA ALA A 1 10.60 -3.61 -15.42
C ALA A 1 9.59 -4.51 -16.13
N ALA A 2 10.01 -5.59 -16.83
CA ALA A 2 9.08 -6.46 -17.57
C ALA A 2 8.00 -7.07 -16.67
N ALA A 3 8.36 -7.67 -15.54
CA ALA A 3 7.42 -8.28 -14.59
C ALA A 3 6.37 -7.29 -14.09
N LEU A 4 6.78 -6.05 -13.76
CA LEU A 4 5.84 -5.00 -13.31
C LEU A 4 4.88 -4.60 -14.42
N TYR A 5 5.37 -4.52 -15.66
CA TYR A 5 4.51 -4.18 -16.79
C TYR A 5 3.54 -5.33 -17.15
N THR A 6 3.98 -6.58 -17.02
CA THR A 6 3.10 -7.75 -17.10
C THR A 6 1.95 -7.68 -16.10
N ARG A 7 2.25 -7.45 -14.81
CA ARG A 7 1.22 -7.28 -13.77
C ARG A 7 0.28 -6.11 -14.07
N PHE A 8 0.80 -5.01 -14.63
CA PHE A 8 -0.04 -3.88 -15.04
C PHE A 8 -1.01 -4.27 -16.15
N ILE A 9 -0.56 -4.99 -17.19
CA ILE A 9 -1.42 -5.44 -18.29
C ILE A 9 -2.50 -6.37 -17.78
N GLN A 10 -2.17 -7.35 -16.94
CA GLN A 10 -3.13 -8.27 -16.32
C GLN A 10 -4.18 -7.50 -15.50
N SER A 11 -3.73 -6.57 -14.66
CA SER A 11 -4.63 -5.73 -13.87
C SER A 11 -5.51 -4.82 -14.75
N TYR A 12 -4.97 -4.29 -15.84
CA TYR A 12 -5.72 -3.48 -16.80
C TYR A 12 -6.78 -4.32 -17.51
N ALA A 13 -6.42 -5.51 -17.99
CA ALA A 13 -7.36 -6.45 -18.63
C ALA A 13 -8.56 -6.74 -17.71
N VAL A 14 -8.30 -7.15 -16.49
CA VAL A 14 -9.34 -7.56 -15.54
C VAL A 14 -10.15 -6.36 -15.02
N ASN A 15 -9.50 -5.28 -14.59
CA ASN A 15 -10.17 -4.20 -13.88
C ASN A 15 -10.71 -3.08 -14.79
N VAL A 16 -10.11 -2.90 -15.97
CA VAL A 16 -10.49 -1.82 -16.90
C VAL A 16 -11.36 -2.36 -18.04
N VAL A 17 -10.89 -3.42 -18.70
CA VAL A 17 -11.58 -4.04 -19.84
C VAL A 17 -12.64 -5.05 -19.38
N ARG A 18 -12.46 -5.68 -18.21
CA ARG A 18 -13.35 -6.68 -17.61
C ARG A 18 -13.23 -8.06 -18.26
N LEU A 19 -12.04 -8.40 -18.70
CA LEU A 19 -11.72 -9.74 -19.19
C LEU A 19 -11.57 -10.74 -18.03
N ASP A 20 -11.69 -12.02 -18.34
CA ASP A 20 -11.53 -13.10 -17.37
C ASP A 20 -10.07 -13.21 -16.92
N PRO A 21 -9.76 -13.19 -15.61
CA PRO A 21 -8.40 -13.36 -15.13
C PRO A 21 -7.77 -14.71 -15.52
N ASP A 22 -8.56 -15.78 -15.67
CA ASP A 22 -8.10 -17.13 -15.96
C ASP A 22 -7.40 -17.23 -17.33
N MET A 23 -7.62 -16.24 -18.22
CA MET A 23 -6.92 -16.14 -19.49
C MET A 23 -5.39 -16.06 -19.38
N PHE A 24 -4.87 -15.70 -18.21
CA PHE A 24 -3.43 -15.59 -17.98
C PHE A 24 -2.81 -16.80 -17.27
N ASP A 25 -3.59 -17.77 -16.82
CA ASP A 25 -3.14 -18.90 -15.99
C ASP A 25 -2.18 -19.84 -16.72
N HIS A 26 -2.25 -19.88 -18.04
CA HIS A 26 -1.38 -20.70 -18.87
C HIS A 26 -0.05 -20.03 -19.26
N ILE A 27 0.16 -18.76 -18.85
CA ILE A 27 1.38 -18.02 -19.20
C ILE A 27 2.49 -18.40 -18.23
N GLU A 28 3.39 -19.23 -18.71
CA GLU A 28 4.57 -19.67 -17.99
C GLU A 28 5.80 -18.78 -18.30
N GLY A 29 6.77 -18.79 -17.39
CA GLY A 29 8.04 -18.11 -17.54
C GLY A 29 8.07 -16.70 -16.95
N GLU A 30 9.19 -16.02 -17.17
CA GLU A 30 9.47 -14.71 -16.59
C GLU A 30 10.02 -13.72 -17.62
N GLY A 31 10.09 -12.46 -17.21
CA GLY A 31 10.77 -11.43 -17.97
C GLY A 31 10.04 -11.02 -19.26
N ARG A 32 10.79 -10.91 -20.36
CA ARG A 32 10.24 -10.43 -21.64
C ARG A 32 9.33 -11.44 -22.32
N ALA A 33 9.59 -12.73 -22.16
CA ALA A 33 8.76 -13.78 -22.77
C ALA A 33 7.34 -13.76 -22.19
N ALA A 34 7.23 -13.75 -20.86
CA ALA A 34 5.94 -13.62 -20.19
C ALA A 34 5.22 -12.31 -20.56
N LEU A 35 5.94 -11.19 -20.66
CA LEU A 35 5.34 -9.92 -21.09
C LEU A 35 4.73 -10.01 -22.49
N HIS A 36 5.45 -10.59 -23.45
CA HIS A 36 4.95 -10.75 -24.83
C HIS A 36 3.73 -11.71 -24.88
N ALA A 37 3.78 -12.81 -24.14
CA ALA A 37 2.66 -13.75 -24.03
C ALA A 37 1.41 -13.07 -23.41
N THR A 38 1.60 -12.26 -22.37
CA THR A 38 0.51 -11.51 -21.73
C THR A 38 -0.12 -10.49 -22.68
N ILE A 39 0.69 -9.77 -23.47
CA ILE A 39 0.16 -8.86 -24.49
C ILE A 39 -0.63 -9.63 -25.54
N ALA A 40 -0.10 -10.76 -26.03
CA ALA A 40 -0.77 -11.57 -27.05
C ALA A 40 -2.11 -12.11 -26.53
N ALA A 41 -2.15 -12.64 -25.30
CA ALA A 41 -3.39 -13.11 -24.69
C ALA A 41 -4.44 -11.98 -24.55
N TYR A 42 -3.99 -10.78 -24.11
CA TYR A 42 -4.85 -9.61 -24.06
C TYR A 42 -5.44 -9.27 -25.43
N GLU A 43 -4.59 -9.19 -26.46
CA GLU A 43 -5.00 -8.79 -27.81
C GLU A 43 -5.95 -9.81 -28.46
N GLU A 44 -5.78 -11.08 -28.15
CA GLU A 44 -6.67 -12.17 -28.60
C GLU A 44 -8.05 -12.06 -27.94
N GLU A 45 -8.12 -11.92 -26.62
CA GLU A 45 -9.38 -11.90 -25.88
C GLU A 45 -10.12 -10.58 -26.02
N ALA A 46 -9.40 -9.45 -26.06
CA ALA A 46 -9.99 -8.13 -26.24
C ALA A 46 -10.38 -7.81 -27.68
N GLU A 47 -9.92 -8.61 -28.65
CA GLU A 47 -10.03 -8.34 -30.10
C GLU A 47 -9.48 -6.96 -30.51
N GLU A 48 -8.58 -6.40 -29.71
CA GLU A 48 -7.94 -5.10 -29.93
C GLU A 48 -6.50 -5.08 -29.43
N LYS A 49 -5.68 -4.20 -29.99
CA LYS A 49 -4.28 -4.03 -29.53
C LYS A 49 -4.22 -3.40 -28.15
N PHE A 50 -3.33 -3.94 -27.31
CA PHE A 50 -3.08 -3.33 -26.00
C PHE A 50 -2.59 -1.88 -26.18
N PRO A 51 -3.26 -0.88 -25.56
CA PRO A 51 -2.93 0.53 -25.77
C PRO A 51 -1.55 0.87 -25.22
N GLN A 52 -0.62 1.29 -26.08
CA GLN A 52 0.74 1.68 -25.68
C GLN A 52 0.82 3.14 -25.20
N SER A 53 -0.19 3.95 -25.48
CA SER A 53 -0.24 5.35 -25.04
C SER A 53 -0.63 5.47 -23.59
N ARG A 54 0.26 6.04 -22.76
CA ARG A 54 0.00 6.31 -21.34
C ARG A 54 -1.25 7.16 -21.10
N ARG A 55 -1.56 8.09 -22.02
CA ARG A 55 -2.78 8.92 -21.94
C ARG A 55 -4.05 8.10 -22.16
N ILE A 56 -4.03 7.16 -23.11
CA ILE A 56 -5.16 6.27 -23.38
C ILE A 56 -5.36 5.32 -22.19
N GLN A 57 -4.28 4.72 -21.68
CA GLN A 57 -4.32 3.86 -20.50
C GLN A 57 -4.90 4.62 -19.30
N LEU A 58 -4.38 5.80 -18.97
CA LEU A 58 -4.87 6.62 -17.85
C LEU A 58 -6.35 6.99 -18.03
N ALA A 59 -6.76 7.43 -19.21
CA ALA A 59 -8.15 7.79 -19.48
C ALA A 59 -9.09 6.60 -19.33
N ALA A 60 -8.67 5.38 -19.72
CA ALA A 60 -9.43 4.17 -19.56
C ALA A 60 -9.54 3.76 -18.08
N VAL A 61 -8.44 3.83 -17.32
CA VAL A 61 -8.42 3.58 -15.88
C VAL A 61 -9.37 4.54 -15.15
N LEU A 62 -9.28 5.84 -15.40
CA LEU A 62 -10.13 6.84 -14.77
C LEU A 62 -11.62 6.61 -15.07
N ARG A 63 -11.97 6.28 -16.32
CA ARG A 63 -13.35 5.92 -16.69
C ARG A 63 -13.81 4.65 -15.98
N SER A 64 -12.96 3.63 -15.86
CA SER A 64 -13.30 2.40 -15.14
C SER A 64 -13.53 2.65 -13.65
N MET A 65 -12.68 3.44 -13.01
CA MET A 65 -12.85 3.83 -11.60
C MET A 65 -14.14 4.62 -11.38
N ALA A 66 -14.46 5.56 -12.26
CA ALA A 66 -15.70 6.34 -12.18
C ALA A 66 -16.94 5.43 -12.35
N ARG A 67 -16.90 4.47 -13.29
CA ARG A 67 -17.99 3.47 -13.46
C ARG A 67 -18.14 2.60 -12.22
N ALA A 68 -17.03 2.11 -11.67
CA ALA A 68 -17.05 1.29 -10.46
C ALA A 68 -17.60 2.07 -9.26
N TRP A 69 -17.20 3.34 -9.09
CA TRP A 69 -17.71 4.23 -8.05
C TRP A 69 -19.23 4.44 -8.14
N ASN A 70 -19.76 4.57 -9.34
CA ASN A 70 -21.21 4.76 -9.59
C ASN A 70 -22.00 3.46 -9.64
N GLY A 71 -21.36 2.31 -9.56
CA GLY A 71 -22.00 1.00 -9.54
C GLY A 71 -22.92 0.80 -8.32
N THR A 72 -23.97 -0.01 -8.49
CA THR A 72 -24.99 -0.22 -7.45
C THR A 72 -24.40 -0.72 -6.15
N SER A 73 -23.54 -1.73 -6.19
CA SER A 73 -22.89 -2.30 -4.99
C SER A 73 -22.04 -1.26 -4.24
N ALA A 74 -21.27 -0.44 -4.97
CA ALA A 74 -20.45 0.60 -4.38
C ALA A 74 -21.32 1.71 -3.74
N ARG A 75 -22.42 2.07 -4.37
CA ARG A 75 -23.40 3.04 -3.82
C ARG A 75 -24.04 2.53 -2.53
N LEU A 76 -24.52 1.29 -2.53
CA LEU A 76 -25.13 0.66 -1.35
C LEU A 76 -24.13 0.57 -0.20
N LEU A 77 -22.88 0.17 -0.48
CA LEU A 77 -21.84 0.10 0.55
C LEU A 77 -21.51 1.47 1.15
N ARG A 78 -21.47 2.53 0.33
CA ARG A 78 -21.26 3.91 0.84
C ARG A 78 -22.42 4.37 1.71
N GLN A 79 -23.64 4.14 1.29
CA GLN A 79 -24.83 4.47 2.08
C GLN A 79 -24.86 3.72 3.41
N ALA A 80 -24.52 2.43 3.42
CA ALA A 80 -24.43 1.64 4.64
C ALA A 80 -23.34 2.14 5.61
N LYS A 81 -22.28 2.80 5.09
CA LYS A 81 -21.22 3.45 5.88
C LYS A 81 -21.53 4.91 6.23
N GLY A 82 -22.72 5.41 5.93
CA GLY A 82 -23.14 6.78 6.26
C GLY A 82 -22.50 7.87 5.39
N ALA A 83 -21.92 7.53 4.25
CA ALA A 83 -21.38 8.53 3.34
C ALA A 83 -22.51 9.31 2.64
N PRO A 84 -22.32 10.62 2.36
CA PRO A 84 -23.28 11.42 1.59
C PRO A 84 -23.59 10.78 0.22
N ALA A 85 -24.83 10.93 -0.24
CA ALA A 85 -25.26 10.38 -1.55
C ALA A 85 -24.43 10.95 -2.71
N GLU A 86 -24.06 12.20 -2.63
CA GLU A 86 -23.28 12.97 -3.62
C GLU A 86 -21.76 12.86 -3.39
N ALA A 87 -21.30 11.95 -2.52
CA ALA A 87 -19.87 11.78 -2.27
C ALA A 87 -19.11 11.49 -3.58
N GLY A 88 -18.21 12.39 -3.95
CA GLY A 88 -17.39 12.27 -5.15
C GLY A 88 -16.22 11.31 -4.95
N LEU A 89 -15.55 10.98 -6.06
CA LEU A 89 -14.31 10.21 -6.08
C LEU A 89 -13.12 11.16 -6.23
N GLY A 90 -12.28 11.24 -5.21
CA GLY A 90 -10.98 11.88 -5.31
C GLY A 90 -9.95 10.90 -5.87
N LEU A 91 -9.15 11.35 -6.83
CA LEU A 91 -8.11 10.53 -7.46
C LEU A 91 -6.76 11.23 -7.35
N VAL A 92 -5.73 10.46 -7.02
CA VAL A 92 -4.34 10.91 -7.01
C VAL A 92 -3.58 10.12 -8.08
N VAL A 93 -2.92 10.85 -8.98
CA VAL A 93 -1.98 10.28 -9.95
C VAL A 93 -0.59 10.72 -9.56
N GLN A 94 0.26 9.76 -9.20
CA GLN A 94 1.61 10.05 -8.74
C GLN A 94 2.64 9.19 -9.48
N GLN A 95 3.89 9.61 -9.44
CA GLN A 95 5.00 8.82 -9.97
C GLN A 95 5.10 7.50 -9.20
N MET A 96 5.30 6.41 -9.94
CA MET A 96 5.56 5.09 -9.35
C MET A 96 7.01 5.05 -8.82
N VAL A 97 7.16 4.54 -7.62
CA VAL A 97 8.44 4.29 -6.96
C VAL A 97 8.73 2.79 -7.03
N PHE A 98 9.98 2.44 -7.24
CA PHE A 98 10.39 1.04 -7.43
C PHE A 98 11.20 0.54 -6.22
N GLY A 99 10.67 -0.45 -5.51
CA GLY A 99 11.40 -1.22 -4.50
C GLY A 99 12.37 -2.25 -5.11
N LEU A 100 12.60 -2.19 -6.41
CA LEU A 100 13.46 -3.07 -7.21
C LEU A 100 14.48 -2.23 -7.96
N GLY A 101 15.76 -2.57 -7.86
CA GLY A 101 16.82 -1.82 -8.55
C GLY A 101 18.21 -2.39 -8.29
N THR A 102 19.23 -1.68 -8.72
CA THR A 102 20.64 -2.08 -8.53
C THR A 102 21.20 -1.65 -7.18
N GLY A 103 20.58 -0.66 -6.53
CA GLY A 103 20.99 -0.11 -5.25
C GLY A 103 20.23 -0.71 -4.06
N HIS A 104 20.19 0.05 -2.98
CA HIS A 104 19.40 -0.31 -1.80
C HIS A 104 17.92 -0.04 -2.04
N CYS A 105 17.23 -1.04 -2.57
CA CYS A 105 15.82 -0.99 -2.90
C CYS A 105 15.03 -2.02 -2.12
N GLY A 106 13.76 -1.73 -1.87
CA GLY A 106 12.83 -2.63 -1.20
C GLY A 106 11.53 -1.95 -0.84
N SER A 107 10.65 -2.67 -0.19
CA SER A 107 9.38 -2.15 0.31
C SER A 107 9.03 -2.76 1.66
N GLY A 108 8.11 -2.12 2.37
CA GLY A 108 7.73 -2.59 3.69
C GLY A 108 6.58 -1.83 4.31
N VAL A 109 6.28 -2.23 5.52
CA VAL A 109 5.31 -1.55 6.39
C VAL A 109 5.92 -1.28 7.74
N LEU A 110 5.57 -0.14 8.33
CA LEU A 110 6.01 0.29 9.66
C LEU A 110 4.82 0.84 10.45
N GLN A 111 4.79 0.56 11.73
CA GLN A 111 3.96 1.26 12.71
C GLN A 111 4.76 1.51 13.99
N LEU A 112 4.38 2.55 14.74
CA LEU A 112 5.10 3.00 15.94
C LEU A 112 4.49 2.47 17.25
N VAL A 113 3.45 1.63 17.14
CA VAL A 113 2.78 1.03 18.28
C VAL A 113 2.49 -0.45 18.06
N SER A 114 2.38 -1.21 19.15
CA SER A 114 1.84 -2.56 19.10
C SER A 114 0.33 -2.52 18.89
N SER A 115 -0.17 -3.20 17.87
CA SER A 115 -1.62 -3.34 17.60
C SER A 115 -2.37 -4.10 18.69
N GLU A 116 -1.70 -4.94 19.45
CA GLU A 116 -2.30 -5.73 20.52
C GLU A 116 -2.38 -4.98 21.84
N THR A 117 -1.29 -4.30 22.20
CA THR A 117 -1.15 -3.68 23.53
C THR A 117 -1.26 -2.16 23.52
N GLY A 118 -1.11 -1.52 22.35
CA GLY A 118 -1.02 -0.06 22.22
C GLY A 118 0.26 0.55 22.78
N ALA A 119 1.24 -0.29 23.18
CA ALA A 119 2.52 0.21 23.67
C ALA A 119 3.33 0.83 22.54
N PRO A 120 4.09 1.92 22.79
CA PRO A 120 5.07 2.42 21.84
C PRO A 120 6.08 1.33 21.49
N GLN A 121 6.12 0.96 20.24
CA GLN A 121 7.00 -0.09 19.72
C GLN A 121 7.07 0.02 18.20
N VAL A 122 8.26 0.10 17.65
CA VAL A 122 8.43 -0.01 16.18
C VAL A 122 8.18 -1.45 15.78
N THR A 123 7.17 -1.68 14.99
CA THR A 123 6.80 -2.98 14.45
C THR A 123 6.55 -2.88 12.95
N GLY A 124 6.66 -4.01 12.27
CA GLY A 124 6.48 -4.10 10.84
C GLY A 124 7.57 -4.96 10.20
N ARG A 125 7.75 -4.80 8.91
CA ARG A 125 8.70 -5.60 8.14
C ARG A 125 9.21 -4.83 6.92
N TYR A 126 10.38 -5.22 6.46
CA TYR A 126 10.99 -4.74 5.23
C TYR A 126 11.47 -5.92 4.41
N LEU A 127 11.17 -5.92 3.14
CA LEU A 127 11.63 -6.92 2.19
C LEU A 127 12.52 -6.21 1.15
N SER A 128 13.79 -6.62 1.10
CA SER A 128 14.75 -6.09 0.12
C SER A 128 14.40 -6.60 -1.28
N GLN A 129 14.61 -5.75 -2.29
CA GLN A 129 14.32 -6.06 -3.69
C GLN A 129 12.89 -6.54 -3.91
N SER A 130 11.91 -5.87 -3.31
CA SER A 130 10.49 -6.22 -3.41
C SER A 130 9.63 -5.02 -3.80
N GLN A 131 8.47 -5.31 -4.37
CA GLN A 131 7.52 -4.31 -4.82
C GLN A 131 6.10 -4.64 -4.33
N GLY A 132 5.46 -3.68 -3.68
CA GLY A 132 4.04 -3.76 -3.33
C GLY A 132 3.69 -4.93 -2.42
N ARG A 133 2.80 -5.79 -2.86
CA ARG A 133 2.18 -6.86 -2.07
C ARG A 133 3.14 -7.88 -1.49
N ASP A 134 4.24 -8.16 -2.17
CA ASP A 134 5.26 -9.12 -1.73
C ASP A 134 5.79 -8.77 -0.32
N ALA A 135 5.91 -7.47 -0.02
CA ALA A 135 6.30 -7.00 1.31
C ALA A 135 5.21 -7.21 2.39
N LEU A 136 3.95 -7.35 1.98
CA LEU A 136 2.82 -7.54 2.89
C LEU A 136 2.58 -9.01 3.23
N GLU A 137 2.91 -9.94 2.33
CA GLU A 137 2.60 -11.37 2.44
C GLU A 137 3.63 -12.19 3.25
N GLY A 138 4.79 -11.61 3.60
CA GLY A 138 5.73 -12.19 4.57
C GLY A 138 6.59 -13.33 4.05
N GLU A 139 7.02 -13.26 2.80
CA GLU A 139 7.89 -14.25 2.18
C GLU A 139 9.33 -14.30 2.76
N SER A 140 10.06 -15.34 2.41
CA SER A 140 11.45 -15.55 2.81
C SER A 140 12.35 -14.38 2.38
N GLY A 141 13.21 -13.89 3.29
CA GLY A 141 14.08 -12.73 3.04
C GLY A 141 13.62 -11.43 3.69
N THR A 142 12.52 -11.48 4.45
CA THR A 142 12.04 -10.34 5.24
C THR A 142 13.06 -9.98 6.33
N LEU A 143 13.38 -8.69 6.40
CA LEU A 143 14.21 -8.13 7.46
C LEU A 143 13.36 -7.55 8.58
N TYR A 144 13.91 -7.59 9.80
CA TYR A 144 13.37 -6.82 10.91
C TYR A 144 13.52 -5.32 10.64
N LEU A 145 12.66 -4.49 11.21
CA LEU A 145 12.83 -3.04 11.11
C LEU A 145 13.92 -2.56 12.08
N THR A 146 13.84 -3.00 13.33
CA THR A 146 14.81 -2.68 14.39
C THR A 146 15.76 -3.85 14.61
N ARG A 147 16.88 -3.58 15.27
CA ARG A 147 17.85 -4.62 15.67
C ARG A 147 17.16 -5.76 16.40
N ASP A 148 17.39 -6.97 15.93
CA ASP A 148 16.81 -8.20 16.47
C ASP A 148 17.87 -9.31 16.46
N PRO A 149 18.08 -10.04 17.58
CA PRO A 149 19.07 -11.12 17.66
C PRO A 149 18.79 -12.27 16.65
N ARG A 150 17.59 -12.38 16.15
CA ARG A 150 17.16 -13.44 15.23
C ARG A 150 17.57 -13.20 13.77
N GLY A 151 17.95 -11.98 13.41
CA GLY A 151 18.36 -11.71 12.03
C GLY A 151 18.63 -10.24 11.74
N PRO A 152 19.07 -9.94 10.50
CA PRO A 152 19.43 -8.59 10.11
C PRO A 152 18.20 -7.67 10.06
N SER A 153 18.44 -6.37 10.29
CA SER A 153 17.41 -5.35 10.32
C SER A 153 17.64 -4.21 9.32
N LEU A 154 16.58 -3.46 9.03
CA LEU A 154 16.66 -2.23 8.24
C LEU A 154 17.52 -1.17 8.97
N GLU A 155 17.34 -1.06 10.29
CA GLU A 155 18.11 -0.14 11.15
C GLU A 155 19.63 -0.35 11.02
N GLU A 156 20.08 -1.61 10.90
CA GLU A 156 21.51 -1.92 10.75
C GLU A 156 22.00 -1.73 9.32
N LYS A 157 21.18 -2.10 8.34
CA LYS A 157 21.59 -2.04 6.93
C LYS A 157 21.51 -0.65 6.31
N LEU A 158 20.50 0.13 6.70
CA LEU A 158 20.18 1.45 6.15
C LEU A 158 19.75 2.41 7.27
N PRO A 159 20.64 2.77 8.20
CA PRO A 159 20.29 3.57 9.39
C PRO A 159 19.68 4.92 9.04
N GLU A 160 20.19 5.61 8.02
CA GLU A 160 19.65 6.92 7.60
C GLU A 160 18.23 6.81 7.03
N ALA A 161 17.98 5.79 6.21
CA ALA A 161 16.65 5.51 5.69
C ALA A 161 15.66 5.12 6.81
N PHE A 162 16.12 4.34 7.78
CA PHE A 162 15.31 3.96 8.93
C PHE A 162 14.93 5.17 9.81
N GLU A 163 15.87 6.09 10.11
CA GLU A 163 15.57 7.31 10.86
C GLU A 163 14.63 8.25 10.07
N THR A 164 14.82 8.36 8.76
CA THR A 164 13.94 9.13 7.88
C THR A 164 12.52 8.55 7.91
N LEU A 165 12.39 7.23 7.81
CA LEU A 165 11.10 6.53 7.88
C LEU A 165 10.38 6.77 9.22
N LYS A 166 11.09 6.68 10.34
CA LYS A 166 10.53 7.00 11.67
C LYS A 166 10.07 8.44 11.77
N SER A 167 10.85 9.37 11.22
CA SER A 167 10.47 10.78 11.17
C SER A 167 9.17 11.01 10.38
N TYR A 168 9.03 10.40 9.21
CA TYR A 168 7.79 10.47 8.43
C TYR A 168 6.61 9.84 9.16
N ALA A 169 6.78 8.68 9.78
CA ALA A 169 5.72 8.03 10.56
C ALA A 169 5.27 8.92 11.74
N SER A 170 6.20 9.55 12.45
CA SER A 170 5.93 10.49 13.53
C SER A 170 5.20 11.74 13.04
N LEU A 171 5.60 12.28 11.89
CA LEU A 171 4.92 13.40 11.25
C LEU A 171 3.49 13.05 10.86
N MET A 172 3.28 11.87 10.27
CA MET A 172 1.94 11.37 9.92
C MET A 172 1.07 11.19 11.17
N ARG A 173 1.62 10.59 12.24
CA ARG A 173 0.95 10.46 13.53
C ARG A 173 0.41 11.80 14.03
N THR A 174 1.25 12.83 14.00
CA THR A 174 0.88 14.17 14.47
C THR A 174 -0.13 14.86 13.55
N ARG A 175 0.09 14.81 12.24
CA ARG A 175 -0.77 15.47 11.25
C ARG A 175 -2.14 14.82 11.11
N LEU A 176 -2.18 13.49 11.14
CA LEU A 176 -3.43 12.71 11.03
C LEU A 176 -4.07 12.43 12.37
N ARG A 177 -3.39 12.82 13.46
CA ARG A 177 -3.87 12.72 14.85
C ARG A 177 -4.26 11.27 15.21
N ALA A 178 -3.51 10.29 14.71
CA ALA A 178 -3.77 8.87 14.91
C ALA A 178 -2.47 8.07 14.76
N GLU A 179 -2.42 6.91 15.40
CA GLU A 179 -1.36 5.93 15.10
C GLU A 179 -1.60 5.33 13.72
N MET A 180 -0.55 5.35 12.91
CA MET A 180 -0.61 4.97 11.50
C MET A 180 0.26 3.75 11.23
N GLN A 181 -0.25 2.85 10.40
CA GLN A 181 0.56 1.89 9.68
C GLN A 181 0.96 2.55 8.36
N VAL A 182 2.24 2.67 8.15
CA VAL A 182 2.83 3.35 6.99
C VAL A 182 3.35 2.31 6.02
N GLU A 183 2.89 2.34 4.80
CA GLU A 183 3.46 1.59 3.69
C GLU A 183 4.53 2.44 3.01
N PHE A 184 5.69 1.86 2.77
CA PHE A 184 6.83 2.58 2.21
C PHE A 184 7.60 1.76 1.18
N ALA A 185 8.31 2.47 0.30
CA ALA A 185 9.36 1.90 -0.54
C ALA A 185 10.67 2.64 -0.32
N ILE A 186 11.76 1.94 -0.52
CA ILE A 186 13.10 2.50 -0.62
C ILE A 186 13.58 2.29 -2.04
N GLU A 187 13.94 3.37 -2.73
CA GLU A 187 14.52 3.36 -4.07
C GLU A 187 15.89 4.02 -3.99
N ASP A 188 16.93 3.25 -4.27
CA ASP A 188 18.35 3.70 -4.18
C ASP A 188 18.68 4.39 -2.84
N GLY A 189 18.18 3.86 -1.73
CA GLY A 189 18.39 4.40 -0.38
C GLY A 189 17.44 5.54 0.02
N VAL A 190 16.64 6.08 -0.90
CA VAL A 190 15.68 7.15 -0.63
C VAL A 190 14.34 6.57 -0.20
N VAL A 191 13.81 7.06 0.92
CA VAL A 191 12.52 6.62 1.47
C VAL A 191 11.36 7.37 0.81
N HIS A 192 10.38 6.61 0.35
CA HIS A 192 9.13 7.12 -0.19
C HIS A 192 7.95 6.52 0.58
N ILE A 193 7.05 7.37 1.05
CA ILE A 193 5.80 6.94 1.68
C ILE A 193 4.77 6.68 0.58
N LEU A 194 4.20 5.49 0.56
CA LEU A 194 3.22 5.07 -0.43
C LEU A 194 1.80 5.25 0.06
N ASP A 195 1.53 4.83 1.30
CA ASP A 195 0.21 4.93 1.92
C ASP A 195 0.32 4.99 3.44
N GLY A 196 -0.77 5.39 4.08
CA GLY A 196 -0.90 5.40 5.53
C GLY A 196 -2.33 5.12 5.95
N VAL A 197 -2.52 4.03 6.66
CA VAL A 197 -3.82 3.65 7.22
C VAL A 197 -3.76 3.67 8.75
N ARG A 198 -4.89 3.90 9.40
CA ARG A 198 -4.94 3.78 10.87
C ARG A 198 -4.59 2.36 11.29
N VAL A 199 -3.76 2.24 12.33
CA VAL A 199 -3.38 0.94 12.89
C VAL A 199 -4.65 0.17 13.28
N SER A 200 -4.76 -1.05 12.75
CA SER A 200 -5.75 -2.02 13.26
C SER A 200 -5.38 -2.37 14.70
N ARG A 201 -6.33 -2.31 15.62
CA ARG A 201 -6.05 -2.38 17.05
C ARG A 201 -7.08 -3.17 17.82
N SER A 202 -6.65 -3.88 18.86
CA SER A 202 -7.54 -4.47 19.86
C SER A 202 -8.23 -3.38 20.67
N SER A 203 -9.32 -3.71 21.34
CA SER A 203 -10.01 -2.76 22.28
C SER A 203 -9.06 -2.26 23.37
N ARG A 204 -8.20 -3.13 23.91
CA ARG A 204 -7.17 -2.77 24.90
C ARG A 204 -6.17 -1.77 24.32
N ALA A 205 -5.68 -2.01 23.11
CA ALA A 205 -4.76 -1.11 22.43
C ALA A 205 -5.42 0.23 22.11
N ALA A 206 -6.71 0.25 21.77
CA ALA A 206 -7.46 1.48 21.47
C ALA A 206 -7.47 2.44 22.65
N VAL A 207 -7.71 1.93 23.87
CA VAL A 207 -7.67 2.74 25.10
C VAL A 207 -6.29 3.32 25.32
N ARG A 208 -5.26 2.50 25.29
CA ARG A 208 -3.87 2.94 25.53
C ARG A 208 -3.41 3.95 24.49
N ILE A 209 -3.69 3.72 23.20
CA ILE A 209 -3.36 4.65 22.11
C ILE A 209 -4.05 6.00 22.33
N ALA A 210 -5.34 6.01 22.70
CA ALA A 210 -6.06 7.26 22.98
C ALA A 210 -5.44 8.04 24.14
N VAL A 211 -5.07 7.36 25.21
CA VAL A 211 -4.37 7.96 26.36
C VAL A 211 -3.02 8.54 25.96
N THR A 212 -2.18 7.74 25.28
CA THR A 212 -0.84 8.19 24.85
C THR A 212 -0.91 9.37 23.88
N LEU A 213 -1.86 9.36 22.93
CA LEU A 213 -2.04 10.50 22.01
C LEU A 213 -2.46 11.79 22.76
N ALA A 214 -3.24 11.67 23.84
CA ALA A 214 -3.62 12.82 24.65
C ALA A 214 -2.46 13.30 25.55
N GLU A 215 -1.69 12.39 26.13
CA GLU A 215 -0.50 12.72 26.94
C GLU A 215 0.57 13.42 26.10
N ASP A 216 0.76 12.99 24.85
CA ASP A 216 1.67 13.61 23.88
C ASP A 216 1.13 14.93 23.27
N GLY A 217 -0.08 15.35 23.65
CA GLY A 217 -0.70 16.58 23.13
C GLY A 217 -1.12 16.52 21.66
N VAL A 218 -1.20 15.33 21.08
CA VAL A 218 -1.64 15.12 19.68
C VAL A 218 -3.15 15.31 19.55
N ILE A 219 -3.91 14.91 20.58
CA ILE A 219 -5.36 15.09 20.70
C ILE A 219 -5.71 15.65 22.09
N SER A 220 -6.92 16.18 22.26
CA SER A 220 -7.38 16.57 23.58
C SER A 220 -7.84 15.35 24.41
N ARG A 221 -7.97 15.52 25.75
CA ARG A 221 -8.50 14.47 26.64
C ARG A 221 -9.95 14.13 26.31
N GLU A 222 -10.75 15.14 25.96
CA GLU A 222 -12.15 14.97 25.56
C GLU A 222 -12.22 14.14 24.26
N GLU A 223 -11.36 14.44 23.29
CA GLU A 223 -11.28 13.66 22.05
C GLU A 223 -10.83 12.23 22.32
N ALA A 224 -9.88 12.01 23.23
CA ALA A 224 -9.44 10.68 23.62
C ALA A 224 -10.60 9.84 24.19
N LEU A 225 -11.43 10.42 25.05
CA LEU A 225 -12.63 9.77 25.58
C LEU A 225 -13.63 9.39 24.47
N MET A 226 -13.85 10.30 23.50
CA MET A 226 -14.76 10.03 22.37
C MET A 226 -14.26 8.96 21.41
N ARG A 227 -12.96 8.69 21.40
CA ARG A 227 -12.36 7.65 20.54
C ARG A 227 -12.41 6.23 21.13
N VAL A 228 -12.69 6.14 22.41
CA VAL A 228 -12.84 4.89 23.15
C VAL A 228 -14.33 4.72 23.44
N GLN A 229 -15.04 4.10 22.49
CA GLN A 229 -16.42 3.68 22.73
C GLN A 229 -16.41 2.26 23.31
N PRO A 230 -17.32 1.96 24.26
CA PRO A 230 -17.47 0.62 24.84
C PRO A 230 -17.92 -0.41 23.82
#